data_cabf2720a47b866d661366ec61cdfa15
#
_entry.id   cabf2720a47b866d661366ec61cdfa15
#
_cell.length_a   1.000
_cell.length_b   1.000
_cell.length_c   1.000
_cell.angle_alpha   90.00
_cell.angle_beta   90.00
_cell.angle_gamma   90.00
#
_symmetry.space_group_name_H-M   'P 1'
#
loop_
_entity.id
_entity.type
_entity.pdbx_description
1 polymer ?
#
loop_
_entity_poly.entity_id
_entity_poly.type
_entity_poly.pdbx_seq_one_letter_code
_entity_poly.pdbx_strand_id
1 'polypeptide(L)'
;MALVCRPALANELVQIDGLVVATINDLTERHGFGTMATASPPDFALFSLKDDPGGLWVAKDDDEIRGFAWSWVCGDLWFLAQLFVRPAQQGHGIGNELIKLTLEHARQSGAVHKALITFTFNRVSQGLYMRHGLFPKMPIYFFGAARDMVMAGLPDAPLRTIAIENTIAHMNTLAEIDAPTP
;
A
#
# COMPACT_ATOMS: atom_id res chain seq x y z
N MET A 1 3.07 2.59 -29.35
CA MET A 1 3.46 1.24 -28.94
C MET A 1 2.46 0.68 -27.94
N ALA A 2 2.49 -0.62 -27.68
CA ALA A 2 1.48 -1.23 -26.81
C ALA A 2 1.91 -1.14 -25.34
N LEU A 3 1.00 -0.71 -24.46
CA LEU A 3 1.18 -0.76 -23.02
C LEU A 3 1.44 -2.21 -22.58
N VAL A 4 2.52 -2.43 -21.83
CA VAL A 4 2.90 -3.74 -21.31
C VAL A 4 2.81 -3.74 -19.78
N CYS A 5 2.08 -4.71 -19.23
CA CYS A 5 2.08 -4.98 -17.79
C CYS A 5 3.04 -6.14 -17.50
N ARG A 6 3.97 -5.94 -16.58
CA ARG A 6 4.97 -6.92 -16.16
C ARG A 6 5.35 -6.76 -14.69
N PRO A 7 6.03 -7.75 -14.08
CA PRO A 7 6.61 -7.58 -12.76
C PRO A 7 7.54 -6.35 -12.69
N ALA A 8 7.50 -5.65 -11.57
CA ALA A 8 8.39 -4.51 -11.29
C ALA A 8 9.83 -4.97 -11.07
N LEU A 9 10.79 -4.11 -11.39
CA LEU A 9 12.21 -4.34 -11.15
C LEU A 9 12.70 -3.43 -10.01
N ALA A 10 13.71 -3.89 -9.25
CA ALA A 10 14.25 -3.15 -8.12
C ALA A 10 14.77 -1.74 -8.50
N ASN A 11 15.39 -1.61 -9.66
CA ASN A 11 15.89 -0.32 -10.17
C ASN A 11 14.80 0.65 -10.63
N GLU A 12 13.53 0.21 -10.70
CA GLU A 12 12.39 1.04 -11.05
C GLU A 12 11.68 1.65 -9.82
N LEU A 13 11.96 1.13 -8.61
CA LEU A 13 11.21 1.49 -7.40
C LEU A 13 11.29 2.98 -7.05
N VAL A 14 12.40 3.64 -7.32
CA VAL A 14 12.53 5.10 -7.11
C VAL A 14 11.62 5.88 -8.07
N GLN A 15 11.54 5.47 -9.34
CA GLN A 15 10.64 6.07 -10.33
C GLN A 15 9.17 5.80 -9.98
N ILE A 16 8.89 4.62 -9.44
CA ILE A 16 7.57 4.21 -8.97
C ILE A 16 7.14 5.08 -7.78
N ASP A 17 8.01 5.31 -6.79
CA ASP A 17 7.72 6.18 -5.64
C ASP A 17 7.34 7.59 -6.13
N GLY A 18 8.06 8.17 -7.08
CA GLY A 18 7.72 9.44 -7.70
C GLY A 18 6.34 9.45 -8.37
N LEU A 19 5.94 8.36 -9.04
CA LEU A 19 4.59 8.20 -9.60
C LEU A 19 3.53 8.16 -8.49
N VAL A 20 3.77 7.40 -7.43
CA VAL A 20 2.86 7.26 -6.28
C VAL A 20 2.64 8.62 -5.62
N VAL A 21 3.73 9.32 -5.28
CA VAL A 21 3.68 10.66 -4.67
C VAL A 21 2.90 11.65 -5.54
N ALA A 22 3.22 11.73 -6.82
CA ALA A 22 2.54 12.63 -7.75
C ALA A 22 1.04 12.32 -7.86
N THR A 23 0.67 11.04 -7.86
CA THR A 23 -0.73 10.63 -8.01
C THR A 23 -1.54 10.86 -6.72
N ILE A 24 -0.94 10.63 -5.54
CA ILE A 24 -1.58 10.94 -4.26
C ILE A 24 -1.82 12.45 -4.16
N ASN A 25 -0.81 13.26 -4.43
CA ASN A 25 -0.90 14.71 -4.30
C ASN A 25 -1.90 15.30 -5.29
N ASP A 26 -1.91 14.86 -6.56
CA ASP A 26 -2.94 15.27 -7.52
C ASP A 26 -4.36 14.95 -7.01
N LEU A 27 -4.57 13.77 -6.43
CA LEU A 27 -5.87 13.40 -5.87
C LEU A 27 -6.24 14.27 -4.68
N THR A 28 -5.34 14.45 -3.72
CA THR A 28 -5.63 15.16 -2.47
C THR A 28 -5.78 16.66 -2.70
N GLU A 29 -5.01 17.26 -3.58
CA GLU A 29 -5.14 18.66 -3.98
C GLU A 29 -6.48 18.94 -4.65
N ARG A 30 -6.92 18.10 -5.59
CA ARG A 30 -8.23 18.21 -6.24
C ARG A 30 -9.42 18.12 -5.26
N HIS A 31 -9.20 17.53 -4.08
CA HIS A 31 -10.22 17.40 -3.03
C HIS A 31 -10.02 18.38 -1.86
N GLY A 32 -9.10 19.34 -2.00
CA GLY A 32 -8.88 20.40 -1.01
C GLY A 32 -8.07 20.02 0.22
N PHE A 33 -7.39 18.87 0.19
CA PHE A 33 -6.54 18.40 1.31
C PHE A 33 -5.08 18.86 1.19
N GLY A 34 -4.70 19.47 0.04
CA GLY A 34 -3.32 19.86 -0.22
C GLY A 34 -2.38 18.67 -0.46
N THR A 35 -1.09 18.94 -0.41
CA THR A 35 -0.04 17.94 -0.59
C THR A 35 0.06 17.03 0.64
N MET A 36 -0.10 15.73 0.47
CA MET A 36 -0.08 14.74 1.57
C MET A 36 1.07 13.75 1.49
N ALA A 37 1.64 13.53 0.31
CA ALA A 37 2.72 12.56 0.11
C ALA A 37 4.04 13.25 -0.21
N THR A 38 5.13 12.71 0.34
CA THR A 38 6.51 13.10 0.06
C THR A 38 7.31 11.89 -0.35
N ALA A 39 8.30 12.10 -1.23
CA ALA A 39 9.19 11.02 -1.66
C ALA A 39 9.97 10.44 -0.48
N SER A 40 10.12 9.13 -0.47
CA SER A 40 10.87 8.40 0.54
C SER A 40 11.68 7.27 -0.11
N PRO A 41 12.73 6.77 0.55
CA PRO A 41 13.41 5.57 0.08
C PRO A 41 12.42 4.41 -0.03
N PRO A 42 12.43 3.64 -1.14
CA PRO A 42 11.45 2.58 -1.38
C PRO A 42 11.80 1.28 -0.65
N ASP A 43 12.30 1.36 0.59
CA ASP A 43 12.84 0.23 1.33
C ASP A 43 11.80 -0.86 1.56
N PHE A 44 10.56 -0.46 1.85
CA PHE A 44 9.46 -1.40 2.08
C PHE A 44 9.05 -2.12 0.80
N ALA A 45 8.99 -1.42 -0.34
CA ALA A 45 8.72 -2.03 -1.64
C ALA A 45 9.89 -2.94 -2.08
N LEU A 46 11.13 -2.56 -1.77
CA LEU A 46 12.30 -3.38 -2.04
C LEU A 46 12.31 -4.67 -1.20
N PHE A 47 11.94 -4.58 0.07
CA PHE A 47 11.74 -5.75 0.92
C PHE A 47 10.68 -6.67 0.34
N SER A 48 9.49 -6.13 0.04
CA SER A 48 8.37 -6.88 -0.50
C SER A 48 8.70 -7.53 -1.84
N LEU A 49 9.46 -6.85 -2.71
CA LEU A 49 9.91 -7.43 -3.99
C LEU A 49 10.82 -8.65 -3.82
N LYS A 50 11.58 -8.70 -2.71
CA LYS A 50 12.44 -9.85 -2.38
C LYS A 50 11.65 -10.99 -1.73
N ASP A 51 10.71 -10.65 -0.87
CA ASP A 51 9.94 -11.59 -0.06
C ASP A 51 8.77 -12.20 -0.85
N ASP A 52 8.04 -11.36 -1.59
CA ASP A 52 6.85 -11.72 -2.37
C ASP A 52 6.87 -11.06 -3.76
N PRO A 53 7.76 -11.49 -4.67
CA PRO A 53 7.97 -10.85 -5.97
C PRO A 53 6.73 -10.88 -6.88
N GLY A 54 5.81 -11.81 -6.66
CA GLY A 54 4.57 -11.95 -7.43
C GLY A 54 3.58 -10.79 -7.21
N GLY A 55 3.78 -9.99 -6.16
CA GLY A 55 2.86 -8.93 -5.77
C GLY A 55 3.08 -7.56 -6.42
N LEU A 56 4.22 -7.32 -7.08
CA LEU A 56 4.58 -6.00 -7.60
C LEU A 56 4.53 -5.97 -9.14
N TRP A 57 3.72 -5.06 -9.69
CA TRP A 57 3.46 -4.96 -11.12
C TRP A 57 3.56 -3.53 -11.62
N VAL A 58 4.14 -3.33 -12.79
CA VAL A 58 4.16 -2.05 -13.51
C VAL A 58 3.42 -2.16 -14.84
N ALA A 59 2.73 -1.08 -15.20
CA ALA A 59 2.23 -0.85 -16.54
C ALA A 59 3.15 0.18 -17.21
N LYS A 60 3.83 -0.21 -18.29
CA LYS A 60 4.86 0.56 -18.97
C LYS A 60 4.53 0.76 -20.43
N ASP A 61 4.79 1.94 -20.93
CA ASP A 61 4.71 2.30 -22.33
C ASP A 61 6.05 2.93 -22.72
N ASP A 62 6.78 2.26 -23.61
CA ASP A 62 8.20 2.53 -23.88
C ASP A 62 9.02 2.51 -22.57
N ASP A 63 9.69 3.60 -22.25
CA ASP A 63 10.51 3.74 -21.03
C ASP A 63 9.76 4.39 -19.85
N GLU A 64 8.48 4.75 -20.04
CA GLU A 64 7.73 5.46 -19.01
C GLU A 64 6.76 4.54 -18.25
N ILE A 65 6.87 4.54 -16.92
CA ILE A 65 5.91 3.85 -16.04
C ILE A 65 4.64 4.67 -15.98
N ARG A 66 3.53 4.09 -16.44
CA ARG A 66 2.19 4.69 -16.48
C ARG A 66 1.34 4.30 -15.29
N GLY A 67 1.62 3.16 -14.67
CA GLY A 67 0.92 2.66 -13.50
C GLY A 67 1.73 1.64 -12.72
N PHE A 68 1.33 1.46 -11.48
CA PHE A 68 1.97 0.54 -10.54
C PHE A 68 0.92 -0.09 -9.63
N ALA A 69 1.07 -1.36 -9.33
CA ALA A 69 0.33 -2.04 -8.29
C ALA A 69 1.28 -2.85 -7.41
N TRP A 70 0.99 -2.83 -6.12
CA TRP A 70 1.71 -3.58 -5.12
C TRP A 70 0.73 -4.25 -4.17
N SER A 71 0.78 -5.55 -4.13
CA SER A 71 0.12 -6.40 -3.15
C SER A 71 1.13 -7.31 -2.47
N TRP A 72 0.77 -7.84 -1.32
CA TRP A 72 1.57 -8.85 -0.60
C TRP A 72 0.64 -9.84 0.10
N VAL A 73 1.20 -10.99 0.44
CA VAL A 73 0.50 -12.05 1.15
C VAL A 73 1.17 -12.31 2.50
N CYS A 74 0.37 -12.37 3.54
CA CYS A 74 0.81 -12.76 4.87
C CYS A 74 -0.19 -13.79 5.43
N GLY A 75 0.25 -15.03 5.54
CA GLY A 75 -0.64 -16.13 5.90
C GLY A 75 -1.78 -16.28 4.88
N ASP A 76 -3.01 -16.18 5.33
CA ASP A 76 -4.22 -16.28 4.51
C ASP A 76 -4.78 -14.92 4.04
N LEU A 77 -4.09 -13.83 4.35
CA LEU A 77 -4.45 -12.47 3.96
C LEU A 77 -3.64 -12.02 2.74
N TRP A 78 -4.32 -11.64 1.67
CA TRP A 78 -3.79 -10.81 0.60
C TRP A 78 -4.19 -9.35 0.83
N PHE A 79 -3.23 -8.45 0.75
CA PHE A 79 -3.44 -7.02 0.93
C PHE A 79 -2.94 -6.23 -0.28
N LEU A 80 -3.83 -5.44 -0.89
CA LEU A 80 -3.44 -4.48 -1.92
C LEU A 80 -2.96 -3.19 -1.24
N ALA A 81 -1.65 -3.04 -1.14
CA ALA A 81 -1.02 -1.89 -0.51
C ALA A 81 -1.11 -0.63 -1.37
N GLN A 82 -0.89 -0.77 -2.69
CA GLN A 82 -0.87 0.34 -3.63
C GLN A 82 -1.45 -0.06 -4.98
N LEU A 83 -2.20 0.85 -5.59
CA LEU A 83 -2.58 0.80 -7.01
C LEU A 83 -2.71 2.24 -7.52
N PHE A 84 -1.78 2.65 -8.34
CA PHE A 84 -1.69 4.01 -8.85
C PHE A 84 -1.52 4.02 -10.37
N VAL A 85 -2.19 4.97 -11.02
CA VAL A 85 -2.07 5.23 -12.47
C VAL A 85 -1.86 6.72 -12.63
N ARG A 86 -0.89 7.13 -13.44
CA ARG A 86 -0.63 8.54 -13.73
C ARG A 86 -1.94 9.27 -14.04
N PRO A 87 -2.18 10.46 -13.48
CA PRO A 87 -3.44 11.19 -13.67
C PRO A 87 -3.84 11.32 -15.15
N ALA A 88 -2.91 11.68 -16.04
CA ALA A 88 -3.15 11.81 -17.47
C ALA A 88 -3.46 10.48 -18.19
N GLN A 89 -3.25 9.34 -17.55
CA GLN A 89 -3.45 7.99 -18.11
C GLN A 89 -4.63 7.25 -17.44
N GLN A 90 -5.33 7.90 -16.52
CA GLN A 90 -6.52 7.33 -15.90
C GLN A 90 -7.67 7.23 -16.94
N GLY A 91 -8.59 6.30 -16.73
CA GLY A 91 -9.70 6.06 -17.65
C GLY A 91 -9.38 5.17 -18.86
N HIS A 92 -8.12 4.79 -19.08
CA HIS A 92 -7.68 3.97 -20.22
C HIS A 92 -7.54 2.47 -19.89
N GLY A 93 -8.08 2.02 -18.77
CA GLY A 93 -8.08 0.59 -18.41
C GLY A 93 -6.84 0.09 -17.67
N ILE A 94 -5.78 0.89 -17.52
CA ILE A 94 -4.51 0.48 -16.88
C ILE A 94 -4.75 -0.06 -15.46
N GLY A 95 -5.51 0.65 -14.64
CA GLY A 95 -5.83 0.19 -13.29
C GLY A 95 -6.59 -1.13 -13.25
N ASN A 96 -7.42 -1.39 -14.27
CA ASN A 96 -8.15 -2.64 -14.40
C ASN A 96 -7.23 -3.82 -14.74
N GLU A 97 -6.22 -3.62 -15.58
CA GLU A 97 -5.24 -4.67 -15.87
C GLU A 97 -4.34 -4.94 -14.65
N LEU A 98 -3.87 -3.90 -13.99
CA LEU A 98 -3.05 -4.03 -12.79
C LEU A 98 -3.76 -4.78 -11.65
N ILE A 99 -5.04 -4.45 -11.37
CA ILE A 99 -5.77 -5.14 -10.29
C ILE A 99 -6.03 -6.62 -10.65
N LYS A 100 -6.26 -6.96 -11.89
CA LYS A 100 -6.39 -8.36 -12.31
C LYS A 100 -5.13 -9.17 -12.01
N LEU A 101 -3.95 -8.61 -12.30
CA LEU A 101 -2.66 -9.26 -12.05
C LEU A 101 -2.43 -9.48 -10.55
N THR A 102 -2.74 -8.48 -9.72
CA THR A 102 -2.62 -8.61 -8.26
C THR A 102 -3.65 -9.58 -7.66
N LEU A 103 -4.86 -9.64 -8.22
CA LEU A 103 -5.87 -10.63 -7.81
C LEU A 103 -5.52 -12.04 -8.26
N GLU A 104 -4.84 -12.19 -9.40
CA GLU A 104 -4.29 -13.49 -9.82
C GLU A 104 -3.19 -13.95 -8.86
N HIS A 105 -2.32 -13.04 -8.40
CA HIS A 105 -1.36 -13.31 -7.33
C HIS A 105 -2.06 -13.79 -6.05
N ALA A 106 -3.14 -13.11 -5.61
CA ALA A 106 -3.96 -13.56 -4.49
C ALA A 106 -4.52 -14.97 -4.67
N ARG A 107 -4.98 -15.30 -5.91
CA ARG A 107 -5.52 -16.63 -6.22
C ARG A 107 -4.44 -17.70 -6.17
N GLN A 108 -3.25 -17.42 -6.70
CA GLN A 108 -2.14 -18.36 -6.74
C GLN A 108 -1.56 -18.64 -5.35
N SER A 109 -1.56 -17.63 -4.46
CA SER A 109 -1.11 -17.80 -3.07
C SER A 109 -2.06 -18.59 -2.19
N GLY A 110 -3.32 -18.79 -2.62
CA GLY A 110 -4.36 -19.42 -1.82
C GLY A 110 -4.94 -18.54 -0.71
N ALA A 111 -4.64 -17.23 -0.71
CA ALA A 111 -5.15 -16.30 0.29
C ALA A 111 -6.69 -16.28 0.29
N VAL A 112 -7.27 -16.52 1.47
CA VAL A 112 -8.72 -16.58 1.69
C VAL A 112 -9.30 -15.19 1.87
N HIS A 113 -8.58 -14.32 2.59
CA HIS A 113 -8.98 -12.97 2.88
C HIS A 113 -8.34 -11.98 1.93
N LYS A 114 -9.11 -11.00 1.49
CA LYS A 114 -8.63 -9.92 0.60
C LYS A 114 -9.01 -8.59 1.20
N ALA A 115 -8.02 -7.69 1.35
CA ALA A 115 -8.24 -6.37 1.90
C ALA A 115 -7.44 -5.30 1.16
N LEU A 116 -7.93 -4.07 1.27
CA LEU A 116 -7.25 -2.86 0.85
C LEU A 116 -7.77 -1.66 1.65
N ILE A 117 -7.03 -0.56 1.63
CA ILE A 117 -7.47 0.73 2.19
C ILE A 117 -7.49 1.75 1.06
N THR A 118 -8.52 2.58 1.00
CA THR A 118 -8.59 3.68 0.04
C THR A 118 -9.31 4.88 0.65
N PHE A 119 -9.08 6.07 0.10
CA PHE A 119 -9.79 7.27 0.53
C PHE A 119 -11.27 7.20 0.19
N THR A 120 -12.12 7.65 1.12
CA THR A 120 -13.58 7.65 0.95
C THR A 120 -14.05 8.57 -0.19
N PHE A 121 -13.26 9.59 -0.53
CA PHE A 121 -13.52 10.49 -1.64
C PHE A 121 -12.97 9.99 -2.99
N ASN A 122 -12.16 8.92 -3.02
CA ASN A 122 -11.62 8.35 -4.27
C ASN A 122 -12.65 7.43 -4.95
N ARG A 123 -13.67 8.03 -5.56
CA ARG A 123 -14.78 7.30 -6.20
C ARG A 123 -14.32 6.41 -7.35
N VAL A 124 -13.30 6.83 -8.08
CA VAL A 124 -12.77 6.08 -9.23
C VAL A 124 -12.19 4.74 -8.77
N SER A 125 -11.34 4.77 -7.74
CA SER A 125 -10.75 3.55 -7.16
C SER A 125 -11.81 2.67 -6.50
N GLN A 126 -12.76 3.24 -5.75
CA GLN A 126 -13.86 2.47 -5.16
C GLN A 126 -14.67 1.75 -6.23
N GLY A 127 -15.04 2.43 -7.32
CA GLY A 127 -15.74 1.82 -8.45
C GLY A 127 -14.92 0.71 -9.12
N LEU A 128 -13.61 0.85 -9.22
CA LEU A 128 -12.72 -0.19 -9.71
C LEU A 128 -12.77 -1.42 -8.79
N TYR A 129 -12.56 -1.23 -7.50
CA TYR A 129 -12.52 -2.33 -6.53
C TYR A 129 -13.84 -3.08 -6.43
N MET A 130 -14.97 -2.36 -6.42
CA MET A 130 -16.30 -2.99 -6.39
C MET A 130 -16.58 -3.86 -7.62
N ARG A 131 -16.11 -3.46 -8.82
CA ARG A 131 -16.20 -4.31 -10.04
C ARG A 131 -15.42 -5.62 -9.91
N HIS A 132 -14.43 -5.68 -9.04
CA HIS A 132 -13.64 -6.88 -8.75
C HIS A 132 -14.06 -7.59 -7.45
N GLY A 133 -15.25 -7.28 -6.91
CA GLY A 133 -15.80 -7.96 -5.73
C GLY A 133 -15.26 -7.49 -4.39
N LEU A 134 -14.51 -6.38 -4.37
CA LEU A 134 -13.95 -5.78 -3.15
C LEU A 134 -14.85 -4.63 -2.69
N PHE A 135 -15.71 -4.89 -1.72
CA PHE A 135 -16.72 -3.93 -1.25
C PHE A 135 -16.27 -3.23 0.04
N PRO A 136 -16.67 -1.96 0.25
CA PRO A 136 -16.43 -1.26 1.51
C PRO A 136 -17.00 -2.05 2.70
N LYS A 137 -16.20 -2.16 3.76
CA LYS A 137 -16.57 -2.87 4.99
C LYS A 137 -16.75 -1.91 6.16
N MET A 138 -15.71 -1.11 6.45
CA MET A 138 -15.73 -0.16 7.55
C MET A 138 -14.91 1.08 7.21
N PRO A 139 -15.26 2.25 7.74
CA PRO A 139 -14.41 3.42 7.67
C PRO A 139 -13.23 3.27 8.63
N ILE A 140 -12.06 3.75 8.20
CA ILE A 140 -10.88 3.92 9.04
C ILE A 140 -10.66 5.42 9.22
N TYR A 141 -10.53 5.85 10.47
CA TYR A 141 -10.30 7.24 10.80
C TYR A 141 -8.83 7.45 11.18
N PHE A 142 -8.20 8.44 10.58
CA PHE A 142 -6.88 8.89 10.97
C PHE A 142 -7.03 10.04 11.97
N PHE A 143 -6.44 9.88 13.13
CA PHE A 143 -6.39 10.90 14.16
C PHE A 143 -4.97 11.42 14.29
N GLY A 144 -4.83 12.73 14.37
CA GLY A 144 -3.56 13.40 14.64
C GLY A 144 -3.69 14.29 15.87
N ALA A 145 -2.70 14.28 16.72
CA ALA A 145 -2.60 15.20 17.84
C ALA A 145 -1.15 15.66 18.01
N ALA A 146 -0.97 16.88 18.48
CA ALA A 146 0.34 17.38 18.84
C ALA A 146 0.92 16.54 19.99
N ARG A 147 2.24 16.32 19.98
CA ARG A 147 2.92 15.44 20.95
C ARG A 147 2.67 15.86 22.40
N ASP A 148 2.71 17.15 22.66
CA ASP A 148 2.46 17.72 23.99
C ASP A 148 1.03 17.44 24.48
N MET A 149 0.03 17.51 23.61
CA MET A 149 -1.35 17.14 23.92
C MET A 149 -1.47 15.64 24.25
N VAL A 150 -0.80 14.77 23.49
CA VAL A 150 -0.80 13.33 23.75
C VAL A 150 -0.13 13.06 25.10
N MET A 151 1.03 13.67 25.36
CA MET A 151 1.77 13.47 26.61
C MET A 151 1.00 13.96 27.82
N ALA A 152 0.27 15.09 27.72
CA ALA A 152 -0.57 15.60 28.77
C ALA A 152 -1.80 14.72 29.11
N GLY A 153 -2.27 13.95 28.13
CA GLY A 153 -3.42 13.06 28.28
C GLY A 153 -3.06 11.61 28.65
N LEU A 154 -1.77 11.26 28.71
CA LEU A 154 -1.37 9.93 29.10
C LEU A 154 -1.67 9.70 30.60
N PRO A 155 -2.29 8.56 30.95
CA PRO A 155 -2.47 8.20 32.33
C PRO A 155 -1.10 8.00 33.02
N ASP A 156 -1.04 8.31 34.31
CA ASP A 156 0.15 8.10 35.15
C ASP A 156 0.36 6.59 35.43
N ALA A 157 0.36 5.80 34.35
CA ALA A 157 0.55 4.37 34.42
C ALA A 157 2.04 4.06 34.16
N PRO A 158 2.63 3.11 34.90
CA PRO A 158 4.01 2.70 34.69
C PRO A 158 4.16 1.97 33.34
N LEU A 159 4.26 2.75 32.26
CA LEU A 159 4.61 2.21 30.95
C LEU A 159 6.09 1.80 30.98
N ARG A 160 6.34 0.51 30.86
CA ARG A 160 7.71 0.01 30.68
C ARG A 160 8.11 0.21 29.22
N THR A 161 8.92 1.21 28.97
CA THR A 161 9.55 1.40 27.65
C THR A 161 10.81 0.53 27.58
N ILE A 162 10.88 -0.35 26.59
CA ILE A 162 12.08 -1.13 26.30
C ILE A 162 12.64 -0.61 25.00
N ALA A 163 13.92 -0.24 24.97
CA ALA A 163 14.62 0.05 23.74
C ALA A 163 14.74 -1.27 22.95
N ILE A 164 14.19 -1.28 21.74
CA ILE A 164 14.31 -2.43 20.84
C ILE A 164 15.65 -2.33 20.14
N GLU A 165 16.57 -3.21 20.50
CA GLU A 165 17.79 -3.44 19.75
C GLU A 165 17.47 -4.55 18.72
N ASN A 166 18.14 -4.50 17.58
CA ASN A 166 17.95 -5.49 16.50
C ASN A 166 18.63 -6.83 16.89
N THR A 167 18.12 -7.46 17.94
CA THR A 167 18.58 -8.75 18.46
C THR A 167 17.53 -9.82 18.28
N ILE A 168 17.95 -11.07 18.14
CA ILE A 168 17.04 -12.22 18.02
C ILE A 168 16.04 -12.29 19.19
N ALA A 169 16.49 -11.95 20.42
CA ALA A 169 15.62 -11.94 21.60
C ALA A 169 14.47 -10.94 21.48
N HIS A 170 14.74 -9.72 20.98
CA HIS A 170 13.69 -8.71 20.78
C HIS A 170 12.75 -9.07 19.63
N MET A 171 13.25 -9.70 18.56
CA MET A 171 12.41 -10.21 17.47
C MET A 171 11.44 -11.29 17.95
N ASN A 172 11.89 -12.18 18.83
CA ASN A 172 11.02 -13.21 19.44
C ASN A 172 9.94 -12.55 20.32
N THR A 173 10.31 -11.55 21.12
CA THR A 173 9.33 -10.79 21.95
C THR A 173 8.28 -10.08 21.10
N LEU A 174 8.67 -9.50 19.96
CA LEU A 174 7.72 -8.88 19.02
C LEU A 174 6.79 -9.94 18.41
N ALA A 175 7.32 -11.08 18.01
CA ALA A 175 6.53 -12.17 17.48
C ALA A 175 5.51 -12.73 18.50
N GLU A 176 5.86 -12.77 19.79
CA GLU A 176 4.94 -13.14 20.87
C GLU A 176 3.81 -12.11 21.06
N ILE A 177 4.11 -10.81 20.90
CA ILE A 177 3.10 -9.73 20.99
C ILE A 177 2.13 -9.80 19.81
N ASP A 178 2.62 -10.12 18.61
CA ASP A 178 1.80 -10.23 17.41
C ASP A 178 1.07 -11.57 17.27
N ALA A 179 1.39 -12.54 18.14
CA ALA A 179 0.71 -13.82 18.12
C ALA A 179 -0.79 -13.65 18.42
N PRO A 180 -1.68 -14.29 17.64
CA PRO A 180 -3.10 -14.22 17.93
C PRO A 180 -3.36 -14.72 19.36
N THR A 181 -4.06 -13.91 20.14
CA THR A 181 -4.58 -14.32 21.44
C THR A 181 -5.54 -15.50 21.25
N PRO A 182 -5.41 -16.58 21.98
CA PRO A 182 -6.25 -17.76 21.86
C PRO A 182 -7.72 -17.48 22.15
#